data_ce803b3f3db998763ea4349f2b15d69b
#
_entry.id   ce803b3f3db998763ea4349f2b15d69b
#
_cell.length_a   1.000
_cell.length_b   1.000
_cell.length_c   1.000
_cell.angle_alpha   90.00
_cell.angle_beta   90.00
_cell.angle_gamma   90.00
#
_symmetry.space_group_name_H-M   'P 1'
#
loop_
_entity.id
_entity.type
_entity.pdbx_description
1 polymer ?
#
loop_
_entity_poly.entity_id
_entity_poly.type
_entity_poly.pdbx_seq_one_letter_code
_entity_poly.pdbx_strand_id
1 'polypeptide(L)'
;MTNFDFKKLVDADYLLKTRGNDNVVVIDARGSMLEEGALMYDKATVVDWTDISLLGEFGGEDLGKLLSKDNYQEIFNILGIKENTEVLVYGFTMPNQGFGDEARVVYTFNYAGFDNVKIIDGGFDKVEQLELNKN
;
A
#
# COMPACT_ATOMS: atom_id res chain seq x y z
N MET A 1 -6.11 12.47 -16.52
CA MET A 1 -5.51 11.28 -15.97
C MET A 1 -4.02 11.45 -15.81
N THR A 2 -3.51 11.10 -14.68
CA THR A 2 -2.07 11.13 -14.46
C THR A 2 -1.40 10.00 -15.22
N ASN A 3 -0.21 10.27 -15.70
CA ASN A 3 0.59 9.24 -16.35
C ASN A 3 1.07 8.26 -15.28
N PHE A 4 0.70 7.00 -15.47
CA PHE A 4 1.18 5.95 -14.59
C PHE A 4 2.58 5.51 -15.03
N ASP A 5 3.48 5.40 -14.08
CA ASP A 5 4.83 4.89 -14.34
C ASP A 5 4.82 3.36 -14.24
N PHE A 6 4.84 2.69 -15.38
CA PHE A 6 4.81 1.22 -15.42
C PHE A 6 6.04 0.57 -14.78
N LYS A 7 7.10 1.32 -14.54
CA LYS A 7 8.25 0.82 -13.78
C LYS A 7 7.91 0.58 -12.32
N LYS A 8 6.79 1.13 -11.85
CA LYS A 8 6.28 0.92 -10.49
C LYS A 8 5.39 -0.30 -10.36
N LEU A 9 5.17 -1.05 -11.46
CA LEU A 9 4.45 -2.32 -11.41
C LEU A 9 5.42 -3.48 -11.33
N VAL A 10 5.13 -4.43 -10.44
CA VAL A 10 5.87 -5.71 -10.36
C VAL A 10 4.84 -6.83 -10.33
N ASP A 11 5.23 -8.03 -10.74
CA ASP A 11 4.35 -9.18 -10.63
C ASP A 11 4.35 -9.74 -9.19
N ALA A 12 3.38 -10.61 -8.90
CA ALA A 12 3.26 -11.16 -7.54
C ALA A 12 4.44 -12.05 -7.17
N ASP A 13 5.11 -12.68 -8.15
CA ASP A 13 6.28 -13.51 -7.87
C ASP A 13 7.42 -12.71 -7.24
N TYR A 14 7.42 -11.40 -7.41
CA TYR A 14 8.40 -10.53 -6.76
C TYR A 14 8.34 -10.62 -5.24
N LEU A 15 7.17 -10.92 -4.67
CA LEU A 15 7.05 -11.19 -3.23
C LEU A 15 7.88 -12.38 -2.81
N LEU A 16 7.89 -13.43 -3.63
CA LEU A 16 8.72 -14.62 -3.34
C LEU A 16 10.20 -14.27 -3.40
N LYS A 17 10.60 -13.49 -4.38
CA LYS A 17 12.00 -13.11 -4.56
C LYS A 17 12.53 -12.26 -3.41
N THR A 18 11.64 -11.44 -2.82
CA THR A 18 12.02 -10.50 -1.76
C THR A 18 11.66 -11.01 -0.36
N ARG A 19 11.02 -12.16 -0.27
CA ARG A 19 10.59 -12.71 1.03
C ARG A 19 11.82 -12.96 1.91
N GLY A 20 11.75 -12.45 3.13
CA GLY A 20 12.87 -12.55 4.07
C GLY A 20 13.90 -11.43 3.95
N ASN A 21 13.72 -10.52 3.01
CA ASN A 21 14.59 -9.36 2.89
C ASN A 21 14.12 -8.27 3.87
N ASP A 22 14.94 -7.92 4.85
CA ASP A 22 14.58 -6.97 5.89
C ASP A 22 14.41 -5.54 5.36
N ASN A 23 14.91 -5.25 4.16
CA ASN A 23 14.74 -3.93 3.53
C ASN A 23 13.48 -3.83 2.69
N VAL A 24 12.60 -4.81 2.73
CA VAL A 24 11.32 -4.79 2.00
C VAL A 24 10.18 -4.73 2.99
N VAL A 25 9.28 -3.78 2.79
CA VAL A 25 8.04 -3.64 3.55
C VAL A 25 6.88 -3.86 2.60
N VAL A 26 5.94 -4.72 2.98
CA VAL A 26 4.75 -5.00 2.17
C VAL A 26 3.54 -4.36 2.83
N ILE A 27 2.77 -3.62 2.05
CA ILE A 27 1.56 -2.95 2.50
C ILE A 27 0.35 -3.56 1.81
N ASP A 28 -0.64 -3.94 2.61
CA ASP A 28 -1.98 -4.31 2.14
C ASP A 28 -2.85 -3.06 2.22
N ALA A 29 -3.18 -2.51 1.06
CA ALA A 29 -3.92 -1.25 0.98
C ALA A 29 -5.44 -1.44 0.97
N ARG A 30 -5.93 -2.66 1.19
CA ARG A 30 -7.37 -2.91 1.23
C ARG A 30 -8.03 -2.28 2.47
N GLY A 31 -7.27 -2.12 3.53
CA GLY A 31 -7.65 -1.30 4.68
C GLY A 31 -8.98 -1.69 5.31
N SER A 32 -9.81 -0.68 5.56
CA SER A 32 -11.11 -0.87 6.21
C SER A 32 -12.12 -1.68 5.39
N MET A 33 -11.83 -1.95 4.12
CA MET A 33 -12.69 -2.80 3.29
C MET A 33 -12.43 -4.29 3.49
N LEU A 34 -11.40 -4.66 4.25
CA LEU A 34 -11.16 -6.05 4.61
C LEU A 34 -12.21 -6.54 5.61
N GLU A 35 -12.78 -7.69 5.32
CA GLU A 35 -13.68 -8.35 6.26
C GLU A 35 -12.87 -9.04 7.37
N GLU A 36 -13.48 -9.20 8.53
CA GLU A 36 -12.87 -9.95 9.62
C GLU A 36 -12.54 -11.37 9.15
N GLY A 37 -11.32 -11.81 9.42
CA GLY A 37 -10.86 -13.14 9.02
C GLY A 37 -10.43 -13.25 7.56
N ALA A 38 -10.41 -12.14 6.82
CA ALA A 38 -9.96 -12.17 5.43
C ALA A 38 -8.51 -12.62 5.32
N LEU A 39 -8.20 -13.37 4.27
CA LEU A 39 -6.83 -13.76 3.98
C LEU A 39 -6.00 -12.55 3.58
N MET A 40 -4.75 -12.55 3.98
CA MET A 40 -3.79 -11.51 3.60
C MET A 40 -2.39 -12.13 3.55
N TYR A 41 -1.49 -11.46 2.87
CA TYR A 41 -0.09 -11.86 2.90
C TYR A 41 0.43 -11.80 4.35
N ASP A 42 1.05 -12.87 4.81
CA ASP A 42 1.40 -13.02 6.24
C ASP A 42 2.40 -11.97 6.74
N LYS A 43 3.17 -11.36 5.84
CA LYS A 43 4.15 -10.32 6.19
C LYS A 43 3.68 -8.91 5.84
N ALA A 44 2.43 -8.74 5.41
CA ALA A 44 1.92 -7.43 5.06
C ALA A 44 1.43 -6.67 6.30
N THR A 45 1.57 -5.36 6.23
CA THR A 45 0.94 -4.43 7.17
C THR A 45 -0.26 -3.80 6.47
N VAL A 46 -1.42 -3.81 7.13
CA VAL A 46 -2.63 -3.20 6.57
C VAL A 46 -2.57 -1.69 6.79
N VAL A 47 -2.75 -0.95 5.70
CA VAL A 47 -2.80 0.52 5.75
C VAL A 47 -4.05 0.97 5.01
N ASP A 48 -4.95 1.63 5.70
CA ASP A 48 -6.11 2.25 5.08
C ASP A 48 -5.73 3.65 4.59
N TRP A 49 -6.38 4.12 3.52
CA TRP A 49 -6.08 5.46 3.02
C TRP A 49 -6.34 6.53 4.09
N THR A 50 -7.25 6.27 5.01
CA THR A 50 -7.56 7.18 6.10
C THR A 50 -6.41 7.32 7.11
N ASP A 51 -5.54 6.30 7.19
CA ASP A 51 -4.37 6.35 8.08
C ASP A 51 -3.33 7.35 7.59
N ILE A 52 -3.36 7.67 6.31
CA ILE A 52 -2.35 8.51 5.66
C ILE A 52 -2.94 9.78 5.06
N SER A 53 -4.13 10.17 5.51
CA SER A 53 -4.83 11.35 5.00
C SER A 53 -5.43 12.15 6.14
N LEU A 54 -5.66 13.43 5.90
CA LEU A 54 -6.38 14.27 6.82
C LEU A 54 -7.85 13.90 6.76
N LEU A 55 -8.48 13.68 7.91
CA LEU A 55 -9.87 13.24 7.96
C LEU A 55 -10.85 14.42 8.06
N GLY A 56 -10.64 15.33 9.00
CA GLY A 56 -11.59 16.42 9.17
C GLY A 56 -13.01 15.94 9.44
N GLU A 57 -13.97 16.78 9.16
CA GLU A 57 -15.39 16.42 9.26
C GLU A 57 -15.84 15.67 8.02
N PHE A 58 -16.74 14.70 8.21
CA PHE A 58 -17.32 13.96 7.08
C PHE A 58 -18.00 14.92 6.11
N GLY A 59 -17.59 14.86 4.84
CA GLY A 59 -18.08 15.79 3.82
C GLY A 59 -17.45 17.17 3.87
N GLY A 60 -16.50 17.42 4.78
CA GLY A 60 -15.79 18.69 4.88
C GLY A 60 -14.68 18.82 3.87
N GLU A 61 -14.14 20.03 3.76
CA GLU A 61 -13.09 20.35 2.79
C GLU A 61 -11.79 19.59 3.04
N ASP A 62 -11.52 19.23 4.30
CA ASP A 62 -10.24 18.62 4.67
C ASP A 62 -10.20 17.11 4.47
N LEU A 63 -11.36 16.48 4.31
CA LEU A 63 -11.42 15.04 4.19
C LEU A 63 -10.60 14.56 2.97
N GLY A 64 -9.63 13.71 3.22
CA GLY A 64 -8.81 13.11 2.17
C GLY A 64 -7.63 13.95 1.71
N LYS A 65 -7.42 15.13 2.27
CA LYS A 65 -6.23 15.93 1.96
C LYS A 65 -4.98 15.25 2.51
N LEU A 66 -3.84 15.59 1.91
CA LEU A 66 -2.56 15.06 2.35
C LEU A 66 -2.15 15.69 3.68
N LEU A 67 -1.44 14.91 4.49
CA LEU A 67 -0.85 15.37 5.73
C LEU A 67 0.41 16.20 5.43
N SER A 68 0.99 16.81 6.48
CA SER A 68 2.29 17.44 6.35
C SER A 68 3.39 16.39 6.12
N LYS A 69 4.50 16.81 5.54
CA LYS A 69 5.63 15.89 5.29
C LYS A 69 6.23 15.37 6.59
N ASP A 70 6.22 16.18 7.65
CA ASP A 70 6.70 15.73 8.96
C ASP A 70 5.84 14.59 9.51
N ASN A 71 4.53 14.66 9.32
CA ASN A 71 3.63 13.58 9.73
C ASN A 71 3.90 12.30 8.96
N TYR A 72 4.20 12.40 7.66
CA TYR A 72 4.55 11.21 6.89
C TYR A 72 5.86 10.59 7.36
N GLN A 73 6.83 11.39 7.80
CA GLN A 73 8.05 10.84 8.36
C GLN A 73 7.77 9.98 9.59
N GLU A 74 6.86 10.41 10.45
CA GLU A 74 6.45 9.61 11.60
C GLU A 74 5.76 8.31 11.17
N ILE A 75 4.89 8.38 10.16
CA ILE A 75 4.21 7.20 9.63
C ILE A 75 5.22 6.21 9.07
N PHE A 76 6.21 6.68 8.31
CA PHE A 76 7.25 5.82 7.78
C PHE A 76 8.04 5.14 8.91
N ASN A 77 8.34 5.85 9.98
CA ASN A 77 9.02 5.27 11.13
C ASN A 77 8.19 4.16 11.77
N ILE A 78 6.88 4.38 11.92
CA ILE A 78 5.97 3.37 12.49
C ILE A 78 5.92 2.13 11.59
N LEU A 79 5.92 2.32 10.27
CA LEU A 79 5.86 1.22 9.32
C LEU A 79 7.19 0.52 9.11
N GLY A 80 8.27 1.03 9.70
CA GLY A 80 9.60 0.46 9.52
C GLY A 80 10.25 0.82 8.20
N ILE A 81 9.79 1.89 7.57
CA ILE A 81 10.31 2.34 6.27
C ILE A 81 11.49 3.27 6.49
N LYS A 82 12.63 2.88 5.97
CA LYS A 82 13.88 3.66 6.03
C LYS A 82 14.23 4.15 4.63
N GLU A 83 15.26 4.96 4.55
CA GLU A 83 15.70 5.59 3.29
C GLU A 83 15.90 4.60 2.15
N ASN A 84 16.48 3.44 2.44
CA ASN A 84 16.78 2.41 1.45
C ASN A 84 15.78 1.26 1.42
N THR A 85 14.63 1.41 2.08
CA THR A 85 13.58 0.38 2.07
C THR A 85 12.85 0.39 0.72
N GLU A 86 12.52 -0.80 0.23
CA GLU A 86 11.60 -0.95 -0.88
C GLU A 86 10.21 -1.28 -0.34
N VAL A 87 9.19 -0.57 -0.80
CA VAL A 87 7.80 -0.81 -0.38
C VAL A 87 7.04 -1.44 -1.53
N LEU A 88 6.35 -2.53 -1.25
CA LEU A 88 5.48 -3.22 -2.20
C LEU A 88 4.05 -3.10 -1.68
N VAL A 89 3.14 -2.68 -2.55
CA VAL A 89 1.75 -2.41 -2.17
C VAL A 89 0.82 -3.25 -3.03
N TYR A 90 -0.16 -3.90 -2.42
CA TYR A 90 -1.23 -4.53 -3.18
C TYR A 90 -2.59 -4.07 -2.66
N GLY A 91 -3.57 -4.11 -3.54
CA GLY A 91 -4.95 -3.77 -3.21
C GLY A 91 -5.88 -4.88 -3.63
N PHE A 92 -7.16 -4.57 -3.76
CA PHE A 92 -8.13 -5.49 -4.34
C PHE A 92 -7.83 -5.70 -5.81
N THR A 93 -8.20 -6.88 -6.30
CA THR A 93 -8.09 -7.17 -7.72
C THR A 93 -9.14 -6.36 -8.49
N MET A 94 -8.68 -5.54 -9.43
CA MET A 94 -9.57 -4.79 -10.30
C MET A 94 -10.06 -5.67 -11.45
N PRO A 95 -11.22 -5.42 -12.04
CA PRO A 95 -12.17 -4.33 -11.74
C PRO A 95 -13.24 -4.69 -10.73
N ASN A 96 -13.23 -5.88 -10.17
CA ASN A 96 -14.35 -6.42 -9.39
C ASN A 96 -14.51 -5.77 -8.02
N GLN A 97 -13.41 -5.36 -7.41
CA GLN A 97 -13.40 -4.79 -6.07
C GLN A 97 -12.35 -3.70 -5.99
N GLY A 98 -12.47 -2.86 -4.97
CA GLY A 98 -11.49 -1.84 -4.71
C GLY A 98 -11.69 -0.56 -5.51
N PHE A 99 -10.98 0.46 -5.11
CA PHE A 99 -11.13 1.81 -5.66
C PHE A 99 -9.77 2.43 -5.98
N GLY A 100 -8.76 1.61 -6.21
CA GLY A 100 -7.42 2.11 -6.48
C GLY A 100 -6.68 2.53 -5.23
N ASP A 101 -6.97 1.93 -4.09
CA ASP A 101 -6.35 2.29 -2.81
C ASP A 101 -4.84 2.12 -2.84
N GLU A 102 -4.32 1.14 -3.57
CA GLU A 102 -2.88 0.95 -3.76
C GLU A 102 -2.25 2.13 -4.50
N ALA A 103 -2.95 2.70 -5.48
CA ALA A 103 -2.46 3.88 -6.18
C ALA A 103 -2.45 5.11 -5.26
N ARG A 104 -3.42 5.21 -4.36
CA ARG A 104 -3.46 6.29 -3.36
C ARG A 104 -2.24 6.21 -2.45
N VAL A 105 -1.86 5.01 -2.02
CA VAL A 105 -0.67 4.82 -1.17
C VAL A 105 0.58 5.27 -1.92
N VAL A 106 0.74 4.84 -3.18
CA VAL A 106 1.91 5.21 -3.99
C VAL A 106 1.97 6.73 -4.15
N TYR A 107 0.86 7.34 -4.53
CA TYR A 107 0.79 8.80 -4.71
C TYR A 107 1.19 9.53 -3.43
N THR A 108 0.66 9.09 -2.30
CA THR A 108 0.90 9.72 -1.00
C THR A 108 2.37 9.61 -0.60
N PHE A 109 2.96 8.43 -0.80
CA PHE A 109 4.37 8.21 -0.47
C PHE A 109 5.28 9.05 -1.36
N ASN A 110 4.97 9.14 -2.66
CA ASN A 110 5.73 9.98 -3.58
C ASN A 110 5.65 11.47 -3.19
N TYR A 111 4.46 11.92 -2.82
CA TYR A 111 4.28 13.28 -2.31
C TYR A 111 5.17 13.55 -1.09
N ALA A 112 5.28 12.56 -0.21
CA ALA A 112 6.09 12.67 1.01
C ALA A 112 7.60 12.57 0.74
N GLY A 113 7.99 12.34 -0.51
CA GLY A 113 9.39 12.26 -0.91
C GLY A 113 9.95 10.85 -0.98
N PHE A 114 9.09 9.83 -0.87
CA PHE A 114 9.53 8.43 -0.92
C PHE A 114 9.11 7.80 -2.24
N ASP A 115 10.08 7.48 -3.09
CA ASP A 115 9.82 7.00 -4.46
C ASP A 115 9.99 5.49 -4.64
N ASN A 116 10.64 4.81 -3.71
CA ASN A 116 10.92 3.37 -3.87
C ASN A 116 9.73 2.52 -3.45
N VAL A 117 8.60 2.76 -4.09
CA VAL A 117 7.34 2.08 -3.82
C VAL A 117 6.77 1.55 -5.11
N LYS A 118 6.35 0.27 -5.11
CA LYS A 118 5.85 -0.42 -6.29
C LYS A 118 4.53 -1.10 -5.99
N ILE A 119 3.69 -1.20 -7.02
CA ILE A 119 2.39 -1.86 -6.92
C ILE A 119 2.52 -3.28 -7.48
N ILE A 120 1.94 -4.24 -6.76
CA ILE A 120 1.86 -5.61 -7.23
C ILE A 120 0.69 -5.71 -8.22
N ASP A 121 1.02 -6.02 -9.46
CA ASP A 121 0.05 -6.13 -10.54
C ASP A 121 -0.89 -7.31 -10.29
N GLY A 122 -2.18 -7.08 -10.49
CA GLY A 122 -3.21 -8.09 -10.30
C GLY A 122 -3.82 -8.15 -8.91
N GLY A 123 -3.29 -7.40 -7.96
CA GLY A 123 -3.88 -7.29 -6.63
C GLY A 123 -3.83 -8.58 -5.82
N PHE A 124 -4.72 -8.67 -4.82
CA PHE A 124 -4.67 -9.78 -3.87
C PHE A 124 -4.91 -11.15 -4.49
N ASP A 125 -5.69 -11.26 -5.56
CA ASP A 125 -5.91 -12.56 -6.20
C ASP A 125 -4.59 -13.22 -6.62
N LYS A 126 -3.66 -12.42 -7.12
CA LYS A 126 -2.34 -12.94 -7.49
C LYS A 126 -1.49 -13.28 -6.28
N VAL A 127 -1.59 -12.49 -5.23
CA VAL A 127 -0.90 -12.76 -3.97
C VAL A 127 -1.43 -14.05 -3.33
N GLU A 128 -2.74 -14.24 -3.36
CA GLU A 128 -3.37 -15.45 -2.82
C GLU A 128 -2.86 -16.72 -3.50
N GLN A 129 -2.63 -16.65 -4.79
CA GLN A 129 -2.12 -17.79 -5.57
C GLN A 129 -0.72 -18.25 -5.14
N LEU A 130 0.02 -17.40 -4.44
CA LEU A 130 1.35 -17.75 -3.93
C LEU A 130 1.31 -18.59 -2.65
N GLU A 131 0.14 -18.78 -2.06
CA GLU A 131 -0.04 -19.55 -0.81
C GLU A 131 0.79 -19.03 0.37
N LEU A 132 1.00 -17.71 0.41
CA LEU A 132 1.74 -17.03 1.48
C LEU A 132 0.81 -16.34 2.47
N ASN A 133 -0.44 -16.78 2.54
CA ASN A 133 -1.49 -16.03 3.21
C ASN A 133 -1.76 -16.54 4.62
N LYS A 134 -2.25 -15.60 5.44
CA LYS A 134 -2.63 -15.84 6.82
C LYS A 134 -3.87 -14.99 7.11
N ASN A 135 -4.81 -15.56 7.76
CA ASN A 135 -6.00 -14.83 8.20
C ASN A 135 -5.97 -14.52 9.69
#